data_7986cb1f0fe7ba6e4b2fc1fa79bc5e36
#
_entry.id   7986cb1f0fe7ba6e4b2fc1fa79bc5e36
#
_cell.length_a   1.000
_cell.length_b   1.000
_cell.length_c   1.000
_cell.angle_alpha   90.00
_cell.angle_beta   90.00
_cell.angle_gamma   90.00
#
_symmetry.space_group_name_H-M   'P 1'
#
loop_
_entity.id
_entity.type
_entity.pdbx_description
1 polymer ?
#
loop_
_entity_poly.entity_id
_entity_poly.type
_entity_poly.pdbx_seq_one_letter_code
_entity_poly.pdbx_strand_id
1 'polypeptide(L)'
;RNVKTKNRCEFNNAADQKNEQKVKVLDLCTGSGCIGISVKKLCQNTEITLADISEGALSVAKKNAENLNASVTLIRGNLFENIEGRFDYILSNPPYIPSQVIQGLMPEVKDHEPRLALDGEEDGLAFYRKIIEQAPDYLNSNGRIYFEIGAEQGEDMIRLMTDRGFSEVKVHKDLAGLDRIATGIYSRR
;
A
#
# COMPACT_ATOMS: atom_id res chain seq x y z
N ARG A 1 -30.01 -16.53 -15.33
CA ARG A 1 -30.05 -15.65 -14.14
C ARG A 1 -28.76 -14.84 -14.15
N ASN A 2 -28.85 -13.55 -14.54
CA ASN A 2 -27.74 -12.61 -14.54
C ASN A 2 -27.40 -12.24 -13.10
N VAL A 3 -26.32 -12.79 -12.59
CA VAL A 3 -25.67 -12.26 -11.37
C VAL A 3 -24.89 -11.01 -11.80
N LYS A 4 -25.52 -9.87 -11.68
CA LYS A 4 -24.79 -8.58 -11.73
C LYS A 4 -23.93 -8.51 -10.48
N THR A 5 -22.68 -8.92 -10.58
CA THR A 5 -21.65 -8.65 -9.57
C THR A 5 -21.51 -7.16 -9.41
N LYS A 6 -22.05 -6.62 -8.32
CA LYS A 6 -21.79 -5.24 -7.87
C LYS A 6 -20.38 -5.18 -7.26
N ASN A 7 -19.35 -5.35 -8.06
CA ASN A 7 -18.00 -4.96 -7.67
C ASN A 7 -17.86 -3.46 -7.93
N ARG A 8 -18.46 -2.65 -7.06
CA ARG A 8 -18.25 -1.21 -7.06
C ARG A 8 -16.99 -0.96 -6.23
N CYS A 9 -15.91 -0.57 -6.90
CA CYS A 9 -14.65 -0.22 -6.27
C CYS A 9 -14.91 0.91 -5.24
N GLU A 10 -14.35 0.80 -4.02
CA GLU A 10 -14.48 1.84 -2.98
C GLU A 10 -14.01 3.22 -3.47
N PHE A 11 -13.00 3.24 -4.34
CA PHE A 11 -12.48 4.46 -4.96
C PHE A 11 -13.53 5.16 -5.86
N ASN A 12 -14.42 4.41 -6.51
CA ASN A 12 -15.51 5.00 -7.31
C ASN A 12 -16.54 5.68 -6.44
N ASN A 13 -16.84 5.14 -5.23
CA ASN A 13 -17.77 5.78 -4.31
C ASN A 13 -17.25 7.12 -3.78
N ALA A 14 -15.93 7.23 -3.56
CA ALA A 14 -15.30 8.49 -3.18
C ALA A 14 -15.34 9.53 -4.30
N ALA A 15 -15.19 9.10 -5.57
CA ALA A 15 -15.26 9.98 -6.73
C ALA A 15 -16.68 10.52 -6.99
N ASP A 16 -17.71 9.70 -6.78
CA ASP A 16 -19.12 10.12 -6.94
C ASP A 16 -19.54 11.25 -5.97
N GLN A 17 -18.80 11.41 -4.86
CA GLN A 17 -19.09 12.43 -3.84
C GLN A 17 -18.27 13.72 -4.00
N LYS A 18 -17.20 13.70 -4.75
CA LYS A 18 -16.26 14.83 -4.93
C LYS A 18 -16.35 15.40 -6.34
N ASN A 19 -17.42 16.05 -6.69
CA ASN A 19 -17.58 17.00 -7.79
C ASN A 19 -16.37 17.10 -8.76
N GLU A 20 -16.13 16.10 -9.61
CA GLU A 20 -15.05 15.99 -10.62
C GLU A 20 -13.60 15.88 -10.11
N GLN A 21 -13.33 16.00 -8.82
CA GLN A 21 -11.96 15.86 -8.31
C GLN A 21 -11.50 14.41 -8.31
N LYS A 22 -10.34 14.14 -8.95
CA LYS A 22 -9.74 12.80 -8.95
C LYS A 22 -9.36 12.36 -7.54
N VAL A 23 -9.57 11.08 -7.25
CA VAL A 23 -9.12 10.45 -6.01
C VAL A 23 -7.61 10.25 -6.05
N LYS A 24 -6.88 10.79 -5.10
CA LYS A 24 -5.42 10.72 -5.01
C LYS A 24 -4.99 9.48 -4.22
N VAL A 25 -4.16 8.66 -4.83
CA VAL A 25 -3.67 7.40 -4.25
C VAL A 25 -2.15 7.38 -4.29
N LEU A 26 -1.54 7.07 -3.15
CA LEU A 26 -0.10 6.83 -3.03
C LEU A 26 0.12 5.34 -2.79
N ASP A 27 0.98 4.72 -3.58
CA ASP A 27 1.45 3.35 -3.42
C ASP A 27 2.93 3.40 -3.00
N LEU A 28 3.19 3.16 -1.71
CA LEU A 28 4.52 3.16 -1.09
C LEU A 28 5.13 1.76 -1.15
N CYS A 29 6.43 1.69 -1.37
CA CYS A 29 7.15 0.43 -1.61
C CYS A 29 6.52 -0.31 -2.78
N THR A 30 6.27 0.43 -3.86
CA THR A 30 5.44 -0.02 -5.00
C THR A 30 6.03 -1.19 -5.77
N GLY A 31 7.35 -1.41 -5.69
CA GLY A 31 8.04 -2.47 -6.42
C GLY A 31 7.79 -2.37 -7.92
N SER A 32 7.15 -3.37 -8.50
CA SER A 32 6.78 -3.42 -9.93
C SER A 32 5.59 -2.53 -10.30
N GLY A 33 5.00 -1.81 -9.36
CA GLY A 33 3.80 -1.01 -9.57
C GLY A 33 2.49 -1.80 -9.55
N CYS A 34 2.52 -3.07 -9.14
CA CYS A 34 1.41 -3.99 -9.29
C CYS A 34 0.12 -3.47 -8.64
N ILE A 35 0.18 -2.94 -7.42
CA ILE A 35 -0.98 -2.46 -6.68
C ILE A 35 -1.51 -1.18 -7.31
N GLY A 36 -0.69 -0.13 -7.39
CA GLY A 36 -1.13 1.18 -7.87
C GLY A 36 -1.59 1.17 -9.33
N ILE A 37 -0.91 0.42 -10.22
CA ILE A 37 -1.31 0.26 -11.61
C ILE A 37 -2.66 -0.48 -11.70
N SER A 38 -2.88 -1.52 -10.89
CA SER A 38 -4.15 -2.23 -10.85
C SER A 38 -5.29 -1.32 -10.41
N VAL A 39 -5.07 -0.49 -9.37
CA VAL A 39 -6.04 0.52 -8.95
C VAL A 39 -6.35 1.48 -10.09
N LYS A 40 -5.34 1.97 -10.82
CA LYS A 40 -5.55 2.85 -11.97
C LYS A 40 -6.40 2.22 -13.06
N LYS A 41 -6.18 0.95 -13.35
CA LYS A 41 -6.92 0.22 -14.40
C LYS A 41 -8.38 -0.05 -13.99
N LEU A 42 -8.61 -0.34 -12.73
CA LEU A 42 -9.95 -0.62 -12.20
C LEU A 42 -10.76 0.66 -11.92
N CYS A 43 -10.08 1.75 -11.55
CA CYS A 43 -10.69 3.01 -11.11
C CYS A 43 -10.10 4.18 -11.89
N GLN A 44 -10.70 4.49 -13.05
CA GLN A 44 -10.18 5.49 -13.99
C GLN A 44 -10.08 6.91 -13.40
N ASN A 45 -10.99 7.28 -12.49
CA ASN A 45 -11.01 8.60 -11.86
C ASN A 45 -10.05 8.69 -10.66
N THR A 46 -8.83 8.13 -10.82
CA THR A 46 -7.75 8.19 -9.82
C THR A 46 -6.52 8.89 -10.38
N GLU A 47 -5.77 9.50 -9.47
CA GLU A 47 -4.43 10.03 -9.68
C GLU A 47 -3.47 9.18 -8.81
N ILE A 48 -2.61 8.41 -9.46
CA ILE A 48 -1.77 7.43 -8.80
C ILE A 48 -0.33 7.91 -8.75
N THR A 49 0.25 7.92 -7.55
CA THR A 49 1.68 8.10 -7.31
C THR A 49 2.27 6.79 -6.84
N LEU A 50 3.29 6.30 -7.52
CA LEU A 50 4.07 5.10 -7.19
C LEU A 50 5.41 5.54 -6.61
N ALA A 51 5.74 5.11 -5.41
CA ALA A 51 6.99 5.49 -4.75
C ALA A 51 7.79 4.26 -4.31
N ASP A 52 9.09 4.27 -4.59
CA ASP A 52 10.02 3.23 -4.17
C ASP A 52 11.43 3.82 -3.99
N ILE A 53 12.22 3.21 -3.12
CA ILE A 53 13.63 3.57 -2.95
C ILE A 53 14.50 3.03 -4.10
N SER A 54 14.08 1.91 -4.69
CA SER A 54 14.79 1.19 -5.74
C SER A 54 14.51 1.78 -7.12
N GLU A 55 15.55 2.33 -7.75
CA GLU A 55 15.48 2.79 -9.15
C GLU A 55 15.15 1.64 -10.11
N GLY A 56 15.68 0.43 -9.82
CA GLY A 56 15.36 -0.76 -10.60
C GLY A 56 13.88 -1.12 -10.55
N ALA A 57 13.27 -1.09 -9.35
CA ALA A 57 11.85 -1.32 -9.17
C ALA A 57 11.00 -0.29 -9.94
N LEU A 58 11.33 0.99 -9.83
CA LEU A 58 10.64 2.05 -10.56
C LEU A 58 10.79 1.93 -12.08
N SER A 59 11.93 1.43 -12.57
CA SER A 59 12.11 1.15 -13.99
C SER A 59 11.14 0.05 -14.47
N VAL A 60 10.94 -0.99 -13.66
CA VAL A 60 9.96 -2.05 -13.94
C VAL A 60 8.55 -1.49 -13.88
N ALA A 61 8.21 -0.74 -12.82
CA ALA A 61 6.90 -0.11 -12.67
C ALA A 61 6.57 0.80 -13.87
N LYS A 62 7.53 1.58 -14.35
CA LYS A 62 7.38 2.41 -15.55
C LYS A 62 6.99 1.59 -16.78
N LYS A 63 7.75 0.52 -17.07
CA LYS A 63 7.46 -0.37 -18.20
C LYS A 63 6.08 -1.02 -18.08
N ASN A 64 5.71 -1.44 -16.88
CA ASN A 64 4.39 -2.03 -16.64
C ASN A 64 3.27 -1.00 -16.86
N ALA A 65 3.43 0.22 -16.37
CA ALA A 65 2.47 1.29 -16.58
C ALA A 65 2.31 1.65 -18.07
N GLU A 66 3.41 1.75 -18.81
CA GLU A 66 3.41 1.99 -20.27
C GLU A 66 2.70 0.86 -21.01
N ASN A 67 3.05 -0.39 -20.75
CA ASN A 67 2.45 -1.57 -21.39
C ASN A 67 0.94 -1.68 -21.14
N LEU A 68 0.50 -1.26 -19.97
CA LEU A 68 -0.91 -1.29 -19.58
C LEU A 68 -1.65 0.03 -19.89
N ASN A 69 -0.99 1.02 -20.49
CA ASN A 69 -1.55 2.35 -20.74
C ASN A 69 -2.16 2.95 -19.45
N ALA A 70 -1.43 2.84 -18.32
CA ALA A 70 -1.80 3.41 -17.04
C ALA A 70 -1.00 4.69 -16.80
N SER A 71 -1.69 5.84 -16.73
CA SER A 71 -1.03 7.11 -16.38
C SER A 71 -0.79 7.16 -14.87
N VAL A 72 0.49 7.17 -14.46
CA VAL A 72 0.95 7.21 -13.07
C VAL A 72 2.13 8.18 -12.92
N THR A 73 2.33 8.71 -11.71
CA THR A 73 3.52 9.46 -11.34
C THR A 73 4.50 8.53 -10.61
N LEU A 74 5.77 8.58 -10.93
CA LEU A 74 6.82 7.78 -10.31
C LEU A 74 7.73 8.68 -9.48
N ILE A 75 7.94 8.33 -8.21
CA ILE A 75 8.79 9.10 -7.29
C ILE A 75 9.81 8.15 -6.66
N ARG A 76 11.09 8.50 -6.77
CA ARG A 76 12.15 7.79 -6.03
C ARG A 76 12.38 8.45 -4.68
N GLY A 77 12.33 7.65 -3.61
CA GLY A 77 12.58 8.12 -2.26
C GLY A 77 12.43 7.02 -1.23
N ASN A 78 12.96 7.26 -0.04
CA ASN A 78 12.79 6.37 1.09
C ASN A 78 11.48 6.71 1.81
N LEU A 79 10.47 5.85 1.63
CA LEU A 79 9.10 6.07 2.12
C LEU A 79 8.53 7.41 1.61
N PHE A 80 8.28 8.36 2.51
CA PHE A 80 7.68 9.66 2.17
C PHE A 80 8.70 10.70 1.67
N GLU A 81 9.96 10.34 1.54
CA GLU A 81 10.96 11.25 0.96
C GLU A 81 10.55 11.65 -0.46
N ASN A 82 10.62 12.94 -0.76
CA ASN A 82 10.21 13.54 -2.03
C ASN A 82 8.69 13.42 -2.35
N ILE A 83 7.86 12.97 -1.42
CA ILE A 83 6.41 12.96 -1.59
C ILE A 83 5.86 14.33 -1.21
N GLU A 84 5.07 14.90 -2.12
CA GLU A 84 4.40 16.18 -1.91
C GLU A 84 2.88 16.04 -1.92
N GLY A 85 2.21 16.87 -1.12
CA GLY A 85 0.76 16.94 -1.08
C GLY A 85 0.12 15.91 -0.16
N ARG A 86 -1.18 15.67 -0.37
CA ARG A 86 -1.99 14.76 0.45
C ARG A 86 -2.80 13.84 -0.43
N PHE A 87 -3.08 12.65 0.11
CA PHE A 87 -3.74 11.55 -0.58
C PHE A 87 -5.02 11.14 0.14
N ASP A 88 -5.97 10.65 -0.62
CA ASP A 88 -7.19 10.05 -0.07
C ASP A 88 -6.93 8.61 0.38
N TYR A 89 -5.97 7.95 -0.28
CA TYR A 89 -5.57 6.58 0.05
C TYR A 89 -4.04 6.45 0.01
N ILE A 90 -3.50 5.76 1.02
CA ILE A 90 -2.12 5.25 1.03
C ILE A 90 -2.19 3.74 1.01
N LEU A 91 -1.51 3.11 0.07
CA LEU A 91 -1.37 1.67 -0.07
C LEU A 91 0.09 1.32 0.14
N SER A 92 0.40 0.21 0.79
CA SER A 92 1.78 -0.24 0.91
C SER A 92 1.87 -1.75 1.13
N ASN A 93 2.79 -2.37 0.43
CA ASN A 93 3.31 -3.70 0.73
C ASN A 93 4.80 -3.57 1.05
N PRO A 94 5.16 -3.12 2.27
CA PRO A 94 6.53 -2.90 2.65
C PRO A 94 7.21 -4.23 3.02
N PRO A 95 8.54 -4.28 3.10
CA PRO A 95 9.26 -5.45 3.63
C PRO A 95 8.80 -5.74 5.07
N TYR A 96 8.41 -6.99 5.33
CA TYR A 96 7.82 -7.37 6.63
C TYR A 96 8.35 -8.68 7.21
N ILE A 97 9.36 -9.29 6.58
CA ILE A 97 9.92 -10.55 7.07
C ILE A 97 11.03 -10.24 8.07
N PRO A 98 10.99 -10.78 9.30
CA PRO A 98 12.08 -10.60 10.26
C PRO A 98 13.41 -11.08 9.70
N SER A 99 14.48 -10.28 9.89
CA SER A 99 15.80 -10.55 9.30
C SER A 99 16.33 -11.96 9.57
N GLN A 100 16.06 -12.49 10.76
CA GLN A 100 16.47 -13.85 11.17
C GLN A 100 15.72 -14.96 10.40
N VAL A 101 14.52 -14.69 9.89
CA VAL A 101 13.69 -15.67 9.17
C VAL A 101 14.10 -15.78 7.71
N ILE A 102 14.67 -14.71 7.13
CA ILE A 102 15.02 -14.65 5.70
C ILE A 102 15.93 -15.81 5.27
N GLN A 103 16.88 -16.21 6.12
CA GLN A 103 17.80 -17.32 5.81
C GLN A 103 17.09 -18.67 5.66
N GLY A 104 15.95 -18.85 6.32
CA GLY A 104 15.14 -20.06 6.28
C GLY A 104 14.06 -20.07 5.19
N LEU A 105 13.94 -19.02 4.39
CA LEU A 105 12.98 -18.97 3.30
C LEU A 105 13.33 -19.95 2.18
N MET A 106 12.29 -20.35 1.43
CA MET A 106 12.48 -21.18 0.24
C MET A 106 13.40 -20.49 -0.77
N PRO A 107 14.24 -21.24 -1.51
CA PRO A 107 15.18 -20.68 -2.47
C PRO A 107 14.54 -19.75 -3.49
N GLU A 108 13.30 -20.06 -3.93
CA GLU A 108 12.55 -19.27 -4.91
C GLU A 108 12.30 -17.84 -4.43
N VAL A 109 12.19 -17.63 -3.12
CA VAL A 109 12.01 -16.30 -2.53
C VAL A 109 13.38 -15.69 -2.18
N LYS A 110 14.19 -16.44 -1.42
CA LYS A 110 15.46 -15.96 -0.89
C LYS A 110 16.47 -15.56 -1.98
N ASP A 111 16.53 -16.35 -3.07
CA ASP A 111 17.57 -16.21 -4.11
C ASP A 111 17.11 -15.35 -5.29
N HIS A 112 15.81 -15.08 -5.41
CA HIS A 112 15.24 -14.33 -6.55
C HIS A 112 14.66 -12.98 -6.16
N GLU A 113 14.22 -12.79 -4.91
CA GLU A 113 13.73 -11.51 -4.44
C GLU A 113 14.87 -10.67 -3.82
N PRO A 114 15.00 -9.39 -4.15
CA PRO A 114 15.99 -8.54 -3.51
C PRO A 114 15.80 -8.52 -1.99
N ARG A 115 16.86 -8.68 -1.22
CA ARG A 115 16.78 -8.63 0.25
C ARG A 115 16.07 -7.35 0.76
N LEU A 116 16.30 -6.25 0.09
CA LEU A 116 15.64 -4.96 0.39
C LEU A 116 14.11 -5.04 0.32
N ALA A 117 13.55 -5.93 -0.50
CA ALA A 117 12.11 -6.14 -0.63
C ALA A 117 11.53 -7.09 0.41
N LEU A 118 12.37 -7.82 1.15
CA LEU A 118 11.96 -8.84 2.11
C LEU A 118 12.18 -8.40 3.56
N ASP A 119 13.33 -7.73 3.84
CA ASP A 119 13.86 -7.51 5.19
C ASP A 119 13.10 -6.41 5.93
N GLY A 120 12.19 -6.81 6.81
CA GLY A 120 11.42 -5.96 7.71
C GLY A 120 12.15 -5.60 9.01
N GLU A 121 13.46 -5.77 9.06
CA GLU A 121 14.34 -5.60 10.24
C GLU A 121 14.07 -6.67 11.32
N GLU A 122 14.33 -6.35 12.61
CA GLU A 122 14.38 -7.32 13.70
C GLU A 122 13.09 -8.12 13.89
N ASP A 123 11.94 -7.45 13.89
CA ASP A 123 10.62 -8.03 14.15
C ASP A 123 9.64 -7.96 12.96
N GLY A 124 10.12 -7.50 11.81
CA GLY A 124 9.29 -7.37 10.61
C GLY A 124 8.32 -6.19 10.63
N LEU A 125 8.35 -5.33 11.66
CA LEU A 125 7.40 -4.22 11.82
C LEU A 125 8.02 -2.83 11.62
N ALA A 126 9.31 -2.76 11.34
CA ALA A 126 10.03 -1.48 11.30
C ALA A 126 9.48 -0.51 10.25
N PHE A 127 9.14 -0.99 9.05
CA PHE A 127 8.58 -0.14 8.00
C PHE A 127 7.16 0.29 8.33
N TYR A 128 6.34 -0.58 8.90
CA TYR A 128 4.98 -0.21 9.35
C TYR A 128 5.03 0.93 10.37
N ARG A 129 5.92 0.85 11.38
CA ARG A 129 6.08 1.92 12.37
C ARG A 129 6.43 3.25 11.70
N LYS A 130 7.39 3.25 10.78
CA LYS A 130 7.83 4.44 10.04
C LYS A 130 6.70 5.03 9.19
N ILE A 131 5.96 4.17 8.49
CA ILE A 131 4.85 4.61 7.62
C ILE A 131 3.67 5.12 8.46
N ILE A 132 3.25 4.38 9.49
CA ILE A 132 2.13 4.75 10.37
C ILE A 132 2.42 6.07 11.08
N GLU A 133 3.66 6.31 11.51
CA GLU A 133 4.08 7.57 12.15
C GLU A 133 3.91 8.77 11.23
N GLN A 134 4.30 8.66 9.97
CA GLN A 134 4.34 9.77 9.01
C GLN A 134 3.03 9.93 8.23
N ALA A 135 2.27 8.86 7.98
CA ALA A 135 1.07 8.86 7.13
C ALA A 135 0.04 9.95 7.46
N PRO A 136 -0.19 10.35 8.74
CA PRO A 136 -1.09 11.46 9.08
C PRO A 136 -0.78 12.79 8.38
N ASP A 137 0.49 13.05 8.07
CA ASP A 137 0.89 14.28 7.38
C ASP A 137 0.57 14.25 5.88
N TYR A 138 0.42 13.07 5.33
CA TYR A 138 0.16 12.83 3.91
C TYR A 138 -1.27 12.36 3.60
N LEU A 139 -2.11 12.15 4.60
CA LEU A 139 -3.51 11.81 4.41
C LEU A 139 -4.41 13.04 4.41
N ASN A 140 -5.40 13.06 3.53
CA ASN A 140 -6.54 13.96 3.60
C ASN A 140 -7.39 13.63 4.84
N SER A 141 -8.28 14.52 5.26
CA SER A 141 -9.26 14.22 6.32
C SER A 141 -10.13 13.03 5.91
N ASN A 142 -10.26 12.05 6.80
CA ASN A 142 -10.88 10.75 6.53
C ASN A 142 -10.16 9.92 5.44
N GLY A 143 -8.89 10.22 5.18
CA GLY A 143 -8.04 9.41 4.31
C GLY A 143 -7.80 8.03 4.90
N ARG A 144 -7.55 7.05 4.04
CA ARG A 144 -7.42 5.64 4.42
C ARG A 144 -6.05 5.10 4.11
N ILE A 145 -5.60 4.18 4.95
CA ILE A 145 -4.35 3.45 4.72
C ILE A 145 -4.63 1.94 4.65
N TYR A 146 -3.93 1.27 3.75
CA TYR A 146 -4.01 -0.17 3.52
C TYR A 146 -2.59 -0.74 3.49
N PHE A 147 -2.37 -1.77 4.30
CA PHE A 147 -1.10 -2.50 4.32
C PHE A 147 -1.33 -3.96 3.94
N GLU A 148 -0.50 -4.51 3.07
CA GLU A 148 -0.28 -5.95 3.07
C GLU A 148 0.57 -6.31 4.29
N ILE A 149 0.23 -7.42 4.98
CA ILE A 149 0.87 -7.84 6.22
C ILE A 149 1.19 -9.33 6.22
N GLY A 150 2.15 -9.73 7.03
CA GLY A 150 2.38 -11.13 7.35
C GLY A 150 1.24 -11.74 8.17
N ALA A 151 1.04 -13.04 8.03
CA ALA A 151 -0.09 -13.76 8.61
C ALA A 151 -0.20 -13.67 10.16
N GLU A 152 0.90 -13.37 10.83
CA GLU A 152 0.97 -13.30 12.31
C GLU A 152 1.05 -11.85 12.84
N GLN A 153 0.99 -10.84 11.94
CA GLN A 153 1.20 -9.44 12.30
C GLN A 153 -0.09 -8.66 12.59
N GLY A 154 -1.27 -9.30 12.47
CA GLY A 154 -2.56 -8.63 12.55
C GLY A 154 -2.79 -7.85 13.85
N GLU A 155 -2.51 -8.46 15.00
CA GLU A 155 -2.69 -7.84 16.32
C GLU A 155 -1.72 -6.66 16.53
N ASP A 156 -0.47 -6.80 16.11
CA ASP A 156 0.52 -5.72 16.19
C ASP A 156 0.11 -4.53 15.32
N MET A 157 -0.40 -4.79 14.12
CA MET A 157 -0.88 -3.73 13.23
C MET A 157 -2.09 -3.00 13.80
N ILE A 158 -3.06 -3.71 14.39
CA ILE A 158 -4.20 -3.07 15.09
C ILE A 158 -3.68 -2.14 16.17
N ARG A 159 -2.74 -2.60 17.01
CA ARG A 159 -2.16 -1.79 18.09
C ARG A 159 -1.44 -0.56 17.55
N LEU A 160 -0.48 -0.75 16.63
CA LEU A 160 0.32 0.35 16.07
C LEU A 160 -0.54 1.44 15.43
N MET A 161 -1.54 1.05 14.65
CA MET A 161 -2.43 1.99 13.98
C MET A 161 -3.36 2.70 14.98
N THR A 162 -3.91 1.98 15.94
CA THR A 162 -4.81 2.55 16.96
C THR A 162 -4.06 3.54 17.85
N ASP A 163 -2.87 3.19 18.31
CA ASP A 163 -2.03 4.05 19.16
C ASP A 163 -1.63 5.35 18.44
N ARG A 164 -1.49 5.31 17.11
CA ARG A 164 -1.21 6.50 16.28
C ARG A 164 -2.45 7.33 15.97
N GLY A 165 -3.64 6.88 16.36
CA GLY A 165 -4.89 7.61 16.22
C GLY A 165 -5.69 7.29 14.96
N PHE A 166 -5.40 6.18 14.28
CA PHE A 166 -6.28 5.66 13.25
C PHE A 166 -7.54 5.06 13.90
N SER A 167 -8.67 5.28 13.27
CA SER A 167 -9.97 4.71 13.63
C SER A 167 -10.38 3.60 12.66
N GLU A 168 -11.40 2.84 13.01
CA GLU A 168 -11.92 1.73 12.21
C GLU A 168 -10.83 0.75 11.74
N VAL A 169 -9.82 0.53 12.57
CA VAL A 169 -8.72 -0.38 12.24
C VAL A 169 -9.27 -1.80 12.14
N LYS A 170 -9.00 -2.46 11.00
CA LYS A 170 -9.47 -3.82 10.69
C LYS A 170 -8.37 -4.63 10.04
N VAL A 171 -8.36 -5.92 10.32
CA VAL A 171 -7.54 -6.90 9.62
C VAL A 171 -8.45 -7.80 8.80
N HIS A 172 -8.11 -7.96 7.53
CA HIS A 172 -8.82 -8.80 6.58
C HIS A 172 -7.98 -10.03 6.25
N LYS A 173 -8.66 -11.17 6.17
CA LYS A 173 -8.04 -12.46 5.86
C LYS A 173 -8.04 -12.72 4.37
N ASP A 174 -7.04 -13.47 3.93
CA ASP A 174 -6.99 -14.02 2.58
C ASP A 174 -7.92 -15.25 2.42
N LEU A 175 -7.92 -15.85 1.24
CA LEU A 175 -8.74 -17.03 0.93
C LEU A 175 -8.35 -18.28 1.74
N ALA A 176 -7.13 -18.31 2.30
CA ALA A 176 -6.66 -19.36 3.19
C ALA A 176 -7.04 -19.12 4.66
N GLY A 177 -7.67 -17.98 4.95
CA GLY A 177 -8.08 -17.58 6.32
C GLY A 177 -6.95 -16.98 7.14
N LEU A 178 -5.83 -16.62 6.51
CA LEU A 178 -4.68 -15.96 7.15
C LEU A 178 -4.82 -14.44 7.07
N ASP A 179 -4.35 -13.73 8.08
CA ASP A 179 -4.32 -12.28 8.07
C ASP A 179 -3.47 -11.79 6.89
N ARG A 180 -4.00 -10.82 6.13
CA ARG A 180 -3.33 -10.36 4.91
C ARG A 180 -3.36 -8.86 4.68
N ILE A 181 -4.42 -8.17 5.08
CA ILE A 181 -4.53 -6.73 4.85
C ILE A 181 -4.96 -6.05 6.14
N ALA A 182 -4.19 -5.07 6.60
CA ALA A 182 -4.59 -4.15 7.67
C ALA A 182 -5.05 -2.83 7.08
N THR A 183 -6.17 -2.29 7.60
CA THR A 183 -6.76 -1.04 7.11
C THR A 183 -7.10 -0.10 8.27
N GLY A 184 -7.10 1.21 8.01
CA GLY A 184 -7.54 2.20 8.99
C GLY A 184 -7.88 3.54 8.36
N ILE A 185 -8.64 4.36 9.07
CA ILE A 185 -9.06 5.70 8.67
C ILE A 185 -8.36 6.72 9.58
N TYR A 186 -7.77 7.75 9.00
CA TYR A 186 -7.22 8.87 9.75
C TYR A 186 -8.14 10.08 9.64
N SER A 187 -8.79 10.45 10.76
CA SER A 187 -9.61 11.65 10.85
C SER A 187 -8.80 12.75 11.53
N ARG A 188 -8.44 13.77 10.76
CA ARG A 188 -7.75 14.94 11.29
C ARG A 188 -8.69 15.67 12.27
N ARG A 189 -8.25 15.81 13.50
CA ARG A 189 -8.96 16.62 14.52
C ARG A 189 -8.69 18.10 14.31
#